data_3def2d75715e49480e0d5b4891cf3104
#
_entry.id   3def2d75715e49480e0d5b4891cf3104
#
_cell.length_a   1.000
_cell.length_b   1.000
_cell.length_c   1.000
_cell.angle_alpha   90.00
_cell.angle_beta   90.00
_cell.angle_gamma   90.00
#
_symmetry.space_group_name_H-M   'P 1'
#
loop_
_entity.id
_entity.type
_entity.pdbx_description
1 polymer ?
#
loop_
_entity_poly.entity_id
_entity_poly.type
_entity_poly.pdbx_seq_one_letter_code
_entity_poly.pdbx_strand_id
1 'polypeptide(L)'
;MSKRYAAAPIRLPSTASDGAQAMEAVTTIAGVRERVRRWRLEGRRIAFVPTMGNLHAGHVSLIEAARRHGDRFVASIFVNPMQFGPNEDFAHYPRTPDRDERMLADAGCHLMFMPEVTEIYPDGSERGTRVEVPELSNILCGEFRPGHFEGVTTVVAKLFHIVEPDVAVFGEKDFQQLTIIRRMVTDLCMPVEIVAAPTVRDTDGLAMSSRNQYLTEEERARAPVLYRTLLEAVRRLETGEDDFAALERDGTRALLEAGFRPDYFAIRRACDLGAPHAAGGRLVVLTAARLGRARLIDNLQARR
;
A
#
# COMPACT_ATOMS: atom_id res chain seq x y z
N MET A 1 29.28 -24.34 -16.38
CA MET A 1 29.71 -24.24 -14.98
C MET A 1 28.60 -23.52 -14.21
N SER A 2 27.74 -24.29 -13.53
CA SER A 2 26.57 -23.79 -12.81
C SER A 2 26.99 -23.39 -11.39
N LYS A 3 26.95 -22.09 -11.07
CA LYS A 3 27.14 -21.61 -9.67
C LYS A 3 25.82 -21.77 -8.94
N ARG A 4 25.76 -22.74 -8.03
CA ARG A 4 24.67 -22.88 -7.05
C ARG A 4 24.79 -21.75 -6.03
N TYR A 5 23.79 -20.87 -5.98
CA TYR A 5 23.62 -19.96 -4.86
C TYR A 5 23.13 -20.77 -3.66
N ALA A 6 23.95 -20.86 -2.63
CA ALA A 6 23.56 -21.44 -1.36
C ALA A 6 22.62 -20.45 -0.64
N ALA A 7 21.42 -20.92 -0.30
CA ALA A 7 20.50 -20.17 0.53
C ALA A 7 21.11 -19.98 1.96
N ALA A 8 21.10 -18.77 2.45
CA ALA A 8 21.50 -18.47 3.82
C ALA A 8 20.58 -19.19 4.82
N PRO A 9 21.08 -19.67 5.97
CA PRO A 9 20.29 -20.39 6.95
C PRO A 9 19.22 -19.47 7.54
N ILE A 10 17.97 -19.96 7.58
CA ILE A 10 16.85 -19.35 8.29
C ILE A 10 17.20 -19.33 9.77
N ARG A 11 17.48 -18.15 10.33
CA ARG A 11 17.57 -17.98 11.79
C ARG A 11 16.15 -18.04 12.35
N LEU A 12 15.87 -19.02 13.19
CA LEU A 12 14.69 -19.04 14.04
C LEU A 12 14.74 -17.82 14.97
N PRO A 13 13.62 -17.11 15.20
CA PRO A 13 13.59 -15.97 16.11
C PRO A 13 14.00 -16.43 17.51
N SER A 14 14.95 -15.71 18.11
CA SER A 14 15.31 -15.86 19.52
C SER A 14 14.09 -15.53 20.38
N THR A 15 13.59 -16.49 21.15
CA THR A 15 12.52 -16.32 22.15
C THR A 15 13.04 -15.65 23.42
N ALA A 16 13.86 -14.62 23.31
CA ALA A 16 14.13 -13.74 24.45
C ALA A 16 12.92 -12.80 24.59
N SER A 17 12.18 -12.93 25.66
CA SER A 17 11.18 -11.97 26.11
C SER A 17 11.87 -10.64 26.40
N ASP A 18 12.05 -9.78 25.34
CA ASP A 18 12.32 -8.36 25.56
C ASP A 18 11.09 -7.84 26.31
N GLY A 19 11.29 -7.41 27.58
CA GLY A 19 10.23 -6.79 28.36
C GLY A 19 9.55 -5.73 27.49
N ALA A 20 8.20 -5.74 27.46
CA ALA A 20 7.39 -4.92 26.57
C ALA A 20 7.86 -3.46 26.66
N GLN A 21 8.74 -3.08 25.73
CA GLN A 21 9.20 -1.70 25.63
C GLN A 21 8.02 -0.89 25.08
N ALA A 22 7.58 0.10 25.83
CA ALA A 22 6.49 0.99 25.39
C ALA A 22 6.85 1.58 24.02
N MET A 23 5.87 1.66 23.12
CA MET A 23 6.05 2.33 21.83
C MET A 23 6.46 3.78 22.06
N GLU A 24 7.44 4.23 21.30
CA GLU A 24 7.90 5.63 21.34
C GLU A 24 7.30 6.39 20.15
N ALA A 25 6.88 7.62 20.40
CA ALA A 25 6.40 8.54 19.36
C ALA A 25 7.43 9.65 19.13
N VAL A 26 7.79 9.90 17.86
CA VAL A 26 8.71 10.97 17.46
C VAL A 26 8.16 11.74 16.27
N THR A 27 8.46 13.02 16.21
CA THR A 27 7.98 13.94 15.18
C THR A 27 9.09 14.45 14.26
N THR A 28 10.36 14.20 14.63
CA THR A 28 11.51 14.74 13.88
C THR A 28 12.32 13.64 13.20
N ILE A 29 12.91 13.97 12.06
CA ILE A 29 13.86 13.11 11.31
C ILE A 29 15.03 12.72 12.20
N ALA A 30 15.55 13.68 12.99
CA ALA A 30 16.66 13.43 13.89
C ALA A 30 16.29 12.38 14.95
N GLY A 31 15.07 12.46 15.52
CA GLY A 31 14.58 11.48 16.49
C GLY A 31 14.46 10.06 15.92
N VAL A 32 13.94 9.91 14.69
CA VAL A 32 13.89 8.61 14.01
C VAL A 32 15.30 8.05 13.82
N ARG A 33 16.21 8.85 13.24
CA ARG A 33 17.59 8.42 12.95
C ARG A 33 18.36 8.01 14.19
N GLU A 34 18.17 8.72 15.30
CA GLU A 34 18.79 8.36 16.58
C GLU A 34 18.36 6.96 17.04
N ARG A 35 17.04 6.65 16.98
CA ARG A 35 16.49 5.36 17.39
C ARG A 35 16.93 4.22 16.48
N VAL A 36 16.80 4.42 15.19
CA VAL A 36 17.20 3.43 14.18
C VAL A 36 18.70 3.14 14.29
N ARG A 37 19.54 4.17 14.43
CA ARG A 37 20.98 4.01 14.61
C ARG A 37 21.33 3.15 15.85
N ARG A 38 20.65 3.38 16.97
CA ARG A 38 20.83 2.57 18.19
C ARG A 38 20.51 1.10 17.90
N TRP A 39 19.37 0.82 17.29
CA TRP A 39 18.97 -0.54 16.96
C TRP A 39 19.93 -1.22 15.98
N ARG A 40 20.46 -0.48 15.02
CA ARG A 40 21.47 -1.01 14.09
C ARG A 40 22.77 -1.36 14.80
N LEU A 41 23.23 -0.59 15.78
CA LEU A 41 24.39 -0.93 16.61
C LEU A 41 24.15 -2.19 17.46
N GLU A 42 22.91 -2.49 17.80
CA GLU A 42 22.49 -3.74 18.45
C GLU A 42 22.31 -4.91 17.46
N GLY A 43 22.58 -4.71 16.18
CA GLY A 43 22.41 -5.72 15.13
C GLY A 43 20.95 -6.03 14.79
N ARG A 44 20.01 -5.14 15.12
CA ARG A 44 18.57 -5.33 14.86
C ARG A 44 18.21 -5.02 13.44
N ARG A 45 17.34 -5.85 12.85
CA ARG A 45 16.73 -5.65 11.55
C ARG A 45 15.49 -4.76 11.67
N ILE A 46 15.38 -3.73 10.84
CA ILE A 46 14.32 -2.70 10.88
C ILE A 46 13.26 -3.01 9.84
N ALA A 47 12.01 -3.19 10.28
CA ALA A 47 10.86 -3.29 9.39
C ALA A 47 10.01 -2.01 9.49
N PHE A 48 9.57 -1.50 8.33
CA PHE A 48 8.86 -0.22 8.22
C PHE A 48 7.49 -0.38 7.57
N VAL A 49 6.50 0.31 8.11
CA VAL A 49 5.13 0.39 7.58
C VAL A 49 4.74 1.85 7.39
N PRO A 50 4.85 2.42 6.18
CA PRO A 50 4.37 3.76 5.91
C PRO A 50 2.84 3.81 5.84
N THR A 51 2.22 4.76 6.56
CA THR A 51 0.78 4.99 6.55
C THR A 51 0.45 6.48 6.51
N MET A 52 -0.81 6.78 6.21
CA MET A 52 -1.36 8.14 6.32
C MET A 52 -2.21 8.35 7.58
N GLY A 53 -2.24 7.38 8.51
CA GLY A 53 -3.11 7.42 9.69
C GLY A 53 -4.55 6.99 9.39
N ASN A 54 -5.47 7.30 10.33
CA ASN A 54 -6.82 6.77 10.39
C ASN A 54 -6.83 5.24 10.23
N LEU A 55 -6.07 4.61 11.11
CA LEU A 55 -5.75 3.19 11.04
C LEU A 55 -6.99 2.31 11.23
N HIS A 56 -6.96 1.15 10.63
CA HIS A 56 -7.95 0.07 10.74
C HIS A 56 -7.24 -1.29 10.72
N ALA A 57 -7.97 -2.38 10.92
CA ALA A 57 -7.41 -3.73 11.00
C ALA A 57 -6.52 -4.09 9.79
N GLY A 58 -6.81 -3.55 8.61
CA GLY A 58 -5.93 -3.69 7.45
C GLY A 58 -4.53 -3.10 7.65
N HIS A 59 -4.39 -2.00 8.38
CA HIS A 59 -3.06 -1.45 8.72
C HIS A 59 -2.38 -2.26 9.82
N VAL A 60 -3.14 -2.73 10.81
CA VAL A 60 -2.61 -3.61 11.88
C VAL A 60 -2.00 -4.86 11.27
N SER A 61 -2.66 -5.47 10.27
CA SER A 61 -2.12 -6.65 9.59
C SER A 61 -0.76 -6.41 8.90
N LEU A 62 -0.45 -5.16 8.50
CA LEU A 62 0.87 -4.84 7.95
C LEU A 62 1.95 -4.89 9.04
N ILE A 63 1.65 -4.43 10.25
CA ILE A 63 2.57 -4.54 11.40
C ILE A 63 2.79 -6.02 11.75
N GLU A 64 1.73 -6.82 11.76
CA GLU A 64 1.82 -8.26 11.99
C GLU A 64 2.66 -8.96 10.90
N ALA A 65 2.51 -8.55 9.65
CA ALA A 65 3.37 -9.03 8.56
C ALA A 65 4.83 -8.62 8.78
N ALA A 66 5.08 -7.37 9.21
CA ALA A 66 6.42 -6.85 9.49
C ALA A 66 7.16 -7.67 10.57
N ARG A 67 6.44 -8.20 11.57
CA ARG A 67 7.01 -9.05 12.63
C ARG A 67 7.76 -10.29 12.13
N ARG A 68 7.42 -10.79 10.95
CA ARG A 68 8.09 -11.94 10.34
C ARG A 68 9.39 -11.58 9.63
N HIS A 69 9.65 -10.29 9.45
CA HIS A 69 10.73 -9.80 8.60
C HIS A 69 11.72 -8.88 9.31
N GLY A 70 11.45 -8.46 10.56
CA GLY A 70 12.35 -7.59 11.31
C GLY A 70 12.27 -7.79 12.83
N ASP A 71 13.21 -7.18 13.55
CA ASP A 71 13.29 -7.21 15.01
C ASP A 71 12.70 -5.95 15.65
N ARG A 72 12.71 -4.84 14.90
CA ARG A 72 12.17 -3.54 15.30
C ARG A 72 11.22 -3.02 14.23
N PHE A 73 10.05 -2.52 14.67
CA PHE A 73 8.96 -2.11 13.80
C PHE A 73 8.76 -0.61 13.93
N VAL A 74 8.87 0.07 12.80
CA VAL A 74 8.61 1.50 12.68
C VAL A 74 7.35 1.69 11.83
N ALA A 75 6.42 2.51 12.28
CA ALA A 75 5.32 2.97 11.46
C ALA A 75 5.40 4.48 11.30
N SER A 76 5.10 5.00 10.11
CA SER A 76 4.87 6.44 9.96
C SER A 76 3.38 6.75 9.84
N ILE A 77 2.99 7.92 10.36
CA ILE A 77 1.68 8.53 10.15
C ILE A 77 1.93 9.89 9.52
N PHE A 78 1.78 9.98 8.19
CA PHE A 78 2.01 11.20 7.46
C PHE A 78 1.04 11.36 6.29
N VAL A 79 0.13 12.34 6.40
CA VAL A 79 -0.77 12.70 5.30
C VAL A 79 0.01 13.58 4.32
N ASN A 80 0.47 12.96 3.23
CA ASN A 80 1.36 13.60 2.27
C ASN A 80 0.60 14.54 1.32
N PRO A 81 0.83 15.87 1.36
CA PRO A 81 0.12 16.81 0.49
C PRO A 81 0.37 16.56 -1.01
N MET A 82 1.56 16.10 -1.40
CA MET A 82 1.92 15.91 -2.81
C MET A 82 1.10 14.84 -3.53
N GLN A 83 0.48 13.91 -2.81
CA GLN A 83 -0.29 12.82 -3.43
C GLN A 83 -1.79 13.12 -3.55
N PHE A 84 -2.21 14.35 -3.24
CA PHE A 84 -3.61 14.79 -3.36
C PHE A 84 -3.73 15.84 -4.45
N GLY A 85 -4.66 15.61 -5.37
CA GLY A 85 -5.02 16.60 -6.38
C GLY A 85 -5.84 17.77 -5.79
N PRO A 86 -6.01 18.86 -6.54
CA PRO A 86 -6.71 20.06 -6.07
C PRO A 86 -8.14 19.82 -5.58
N ASN A 87 -8.80 18.77 -6.09
CA ASN A 87 -10.18 18.43 -5.77
C ASN A 87 -10.30 17.17 -4.91
N GLU A 88 -9.20 16.74 -4.30
CA GLU A 88 -9.18 15.57 -3.42
C GLU A 88 -9.31 15.95 -1.93
N ASP A 89 -9.51 14.95 -1.10
CA ASP A 89 -9.90 15.06 0.30
C ASP A 89 -8.76 15.43 1.28
N PHE A 90 -7.68 16.09 0.84
CA PHE A 90 -6.53 16.39 1.70
C PHE A 90 -6.91 17.15 2.98
N ALA A 91 -7.69 18.22 2.85
CA ALA A 91 -8.13 19.03 3.99
C ALA A 91 -9.08 18.27 4.93
N HIS A 92 -9.84 17.31 4.39
CA HIS A 92 -10.84 16.51 5.12
C HIS A 92 -10.36 15.09 5.40
N TYR A 93 -9.11 14.77 5.02
CA TYR A 93 -8.56 13.43 5.29
C TYR A 93 -8.55 13.17 6.80
N PRO A 94 -9.15 12.07 7.27
CA PRO A 94 -9.32 11.82 8.70
C PRO A 94 -7.97 11.73 9.42
N ARG A 95 -7.86 12.44 10.53
CA ARG A 95 -6.68 12.42 11.39
C ARG A 95 -7.12 12.00 12.80
N THR A 96 -6.62 10.87 13.25
CA THR A 96 -7.00 10.24 14.52
C THR A 96 -5.76 9.84 15.34
N PRO A 97 -4.87 10.80 15.67
CA PRO A 97 -3.53 10.51 16.22
C PRO A 97 -3.59 9.63 17.47
N ASP A 98 -4.42 9.98 18.47
CA ASP A 98 -4.51 9.23 19.72
C ASP A 98 -5.04 7.79 19.54
N ARG A 99 -5.93 7.58 18.57
CA ARG A 99 -6.44 6.26 18.23
C ARG A 99 -5.38 5.46 17.47
N ASP A 100 -4.71 6.10 16.53
CA ASP A 100 -3.68 5.48 15.71
C ASP A 100 -2.50 5.04 16.57
N GLU A 101 -2.08 5.90 17.52
CA GLU A 101 -1.02 5.58 18.50
C GLU A 101 -1.37 4.34 19.31
N ARG A 102 -2.57 4.28 19.89
CA ARG A 102 -3.03 3.08 20.63
C ARG A 102 -3.02 1.84 19.76
N MET A 103 -3.55 1.92 18.53
CA MET A 103 -3.61 0.77 17.63
C MET A 103 -2.21 0.26 17.26
N LEU A 104 -1.24 1.16 17.04
CA LEU A 104 0.15 0.78 16.76
C LEU A 104 0.84 0.17 17.99
N ALA A 105 0.61 0.74 19.17
CA ALA A 105 1.15 0.20 20.42
C ALA A 105 0.61 -1.21 20.70
N ASP A 106 -0.70 -1.42 20.57
CA ASP A 106 -1.36 -2.72 20.76
C ASP A 106 -0.86 -3.74 19.72
N ALA A 107 -0.58 -3.30 18.50
CA ALA A 107 0.04 -4.14 17.46
C ALA A 107 1.53 -4.43 17.72
N GLY A 108 2.13 -3.83 18.75
CA GLY A 108 3.53 -4.02 19.13
C GLY A 108 4.53 -3.27 18.23
N CYS A 109 4.12 -2.15 17.66
CA CYS A 109 5.03 -1.21 17.02
C CYS A 109 6.02 -0.66 18.06
N HIS A 110 7.27 -0.41 17.66
CA HIS A 110 8.31 0.09 18.57
C HIS A 110 8.49 1.60 18.46
N LEU A 111 8.29 2.15 17.26
CA LEU A 111 8.46 3.58 16.97
C LEU A 111 7.37 4.06 16.02
N MET A 112 6.64 5.08 16.44
CA MET A 112 5.72 5.84 15.59
C MET A 112 6.41 7.14 15.17
N PHE A 113 6.51 7.37 13.86
CA PHE A 113 6.99 8.62 13.27
C PHE A 113 5.81 9.42 12.72
N MET A 114 5.52 10.54 13.35
CA MET A 114 4.40 11.42 12.99
C MET A 114 4.90 12.86 12.76
N PRO A 115 5.56 13.13 11.62
CA PRO A 115 6.13 14.44 11.33
C PRO A 115 5.06 15.44 10.87
N GLU A 116 5.34 16.73 11.10
CA GLU A 116 4.65 17.81 10.42
C GLU A 116 5.08 17.91 8.95
N VAL A 117 4.25 18.56 8.12
CA VAL A 117 4.55 18.76 6.69
C VAL A 117 5.87 19.50 6.50
N THR A 118 6.17 20.48 7.34
CA THR A 118 7.41 21.26 7.30
C THR A 118 8.66 20.46 7.66
N GLU A 119 8.54 19.38 8.42
CA GLU A 119 9.66 18.46 8.69
C GLU A 119 10.06 17.68 7.44
N ILE A 120 9.06 17.22 6.67
CA ILE A 120 9.30 16.46 5.43
C ILE A 120 9.59 17.39 4.25
N TYR A 121 8.95 18.54 4.18
CA TYR A 121 9.05 19.53 3.11
C TYR A 121 9.33 20.94 3.68
N PRO A 122 10.57 21.21 4.13
CA PRO A 122 10.89 22.50 4.80
C PRO A 122 10.69 23.71 3.90
N ASP A 123 10.90 23.57 2.58
CA ASP A 123 10.73 24.65 1.59
C ASP A 123 9.38 24.56 0.84
N GLY A 124 8.44 23.76 1.36
CA GLY A 124 7.16 23.45 0.72
C GLY A 124 7.24 22.25 -0.23
N SER A 125 6.11 21.56 -0.38
CA SER A 125 6.02 20.33 -1.19
C SER A 125 6.20 20.57 -2.69
N GLU A 126 6.05 21.81 -3.17
CA GLU A 126 6.13 22.17 -4.58
C GLU A 126 7.57 22.33 -5.10
N ARG A 127 8.53 22.56 -4.22
CA ARG A 127 9.91 22.97 -4.59
C ARG A 127 10.95 21.86 -4.43
N GLY A 128 10.59 20.74 -3.81
CA GLY A 128 11.54 19.66 -3.53
C GLY A 128 11.89 18.81 -4.75
N THR A 129 12.93 17.98 -4.59
CA THR A 129 13.26 16.90 -5.53
C THR A 129 12.06 15.96 -5.66
N ARG A 130 11.78 15.51 -6.87
CA ARG A 130 10.70 14.59 -7.20
C ARG A 130 11.24 13.26 -7.66
N VAL A 131 10.55 12.20 -7.34
CA VAL A 131 10.82 10.85 -7.82
C VAL A 131 9.60 10.39 -8.60
N GLU A 132 9.79 10.05 -9.87
CA GLU A 132 8.74 9.54 -10.75
C GLU A 132 9.16 8.18 -11.30
N VAL A 133 8.19 7.28 -11.45
CA VAL A 133 8.34 6.03 -12.19
C VAL A 133 7.54 6.18 -13.49
N PRO A 134 8.19 6.53 -14.61
CA PRO A 134 7.51 6.76 -15.88
C PRO A 134 6.66 5.56 -16.30
N GLU A 135 5.65 5.79 -17.14
CA GLU A 135 4.68 4.80 -17.64
C GLU A 135 3.73 4.29 -16.54
N LEU A 136 4.25 3.64 -15.49
CA LEU A 136 3.43 3.08 -14.40
C LEU A 136 2.68 4.16 -13.60
N SER A 137 3.24 5.35 -13.48
CA SER A 137 2.64 6.47 -12.74
C SER A 137 1.45 7.11 -13.47
N ASN A 138 1.30 6.88 -14.77
CA ASN A 138 0.36 7.60 -15.63
C ASN A 138 -0.78 6.73 -16.20
N ILE A 139 -0.85 5.45 -15.82
CA ILE A 139 -1.92 4.51 -16.21
C ILE A 139 -2.87 4.25 -15.03
N LEU A 140 -4.03 3.66 -15.31
CA LEU A 140 -5.00 3.23 -14.28
C LEU A 140 -5.32 4.36 -13.28
N CYS A 141 -5.06 4.18 -11.98
CA CYS A 141 -5.25 5.23 -10.99
C CYS A 141 -4.52 6.52 -11.33
N GLY A 142 -3.35 6.45 -11.96
CA GLY A 142 -2.55 7.63 -12.32
C GLY A 142 -3.19 8.47 -13.43
N GLU A 143 -3.90 7.85 -14.37
CA GLU A 143 -4.66 8.56 -15.41
C GLU A 143 -5.77 9.43 -14.81
N PHE A 144 -6.45 8.93 -13.76
CA PHE A 144 -7.54 9.63 -13.07
C PHE A 144 -7.07 10.53 -11.92
N ARG A 145 -5.80 10.44 -11.55
CA ARG A 145 -5.18 11.19 -10.45
C ARG A 145 -3.77 11.67 -10.87
N PRO A 146 -3.67 12.62 -11.82
CA PRO A 146 -2.37 13.12 -12.29
C PRO A 146 -1.49 13.61 -11.13
N GLY A 147 -0.20 13.20 -11.11
CA GLY A 147 0.77 13.56 -10.06
C GLY A 147 0.66 12.73 -8.77
N HIS A 148 -0.40 11.92 -8.59
CA HIS A 148 -0.59 11.12 -7.38
C HIS A 148 0.61 10.21 -7.08
N PHE A 149 1.03 9.42 -8.06
CA PHE A 149 2.12 8.47 -7.84
C PHE A 149 3.50 9.13 -7.76
N GLU A 150 3.72 10.27 -8.41
CA GLU A 150 4.91 11.10 -8.18
C GLU A 150 4.97 11.55 -6.71
N GLY A 151 3.84 11.99 -6.16
CA GLY A 151 3.73 12.32 -4.74
C GLY A 151 4.03 11.12 -3.83
N VAL A 152 3.50 9.93 -4.17
CA VAL A 152 3.73 8.68 -3.40
C VAL A 152 5.19 8.26 -3.46
N THR A 153 5.79 8.17 -4.64
CA THR A 153 7.20 7.74 -4.79
C THR A 153 8.16 8.71 -4.14
N THR A 154 7.89 10.02 -4.25
CA THR A 154 8.70 11.05 -3.60
C THR A 154 8.67 10.91 -2.07
N VAL A 155 7.50 10.79 -1.46
CA VAL A 155 7.42 10.66 0.00
C VAL A 155 7.97 9.34 0.49
N VAL A 156 7.70 8.22 -0.21
CA VAL A 156 8.23 6.91 0.18
C VAL A 156 9.74 6.87 0.07
N ALA A 157 10.34 7.45 -0.98
CA ALA A 157 11.79 7.59 -1.10
C ALA A 157 12.37 8.40 0.08
N LYS A 158 11.76 9.55 0.43
CA LYS A 158 12.18 10.33 1.61
C LYS A 158 12.09 9.51 2.89
N LEU A 159 10.97 8.82 3.11
CA LEU A 159 10.77 7.98 4.30
C LEU A 159 11.80 6.84 4.37
N PHE A 160 12.15 6.21 3.24
CA PHE A 160 13.20 5.20 3.19
C PHE A 160 14.58 5.77 3.57
N HIS A 161 14.91 6.99 3.12
CA HIS A 161 16.15 7.66 3.52
C HIS A 161 16.14 8.18 4.97
N ILE A 162 14.97 8.37 5.57
CA ILE A 162 14.82 8.79 6.98
C ILE A 162 14.96 7.58 7.91
N VAL A 163 14.20 6.51 7.62
CA VAL A 163 14.10 5.31 8.45
C VAL A 163 15.21 4.31 8.14
N GLU A 164 15.75 4.32 6.91
CA GLU A 164 16.72 3.34 6.43
C GLU A 164 16.30 1.89 6.73
N PRO A 165 15.08 1.44 6.34
CA PRO A 165 14.60 0.13 6.72
C PRO A 165 15.30 -0.98 5.93
N ASP A 166 15.43 -2.17 6.57
CA ASP A 166 15.84 -3.39 5.86
C ASP A 166 14.67 -3.99 5.06
N VAL A 167 13.45 -3.79 5.58
CA VAL A 167 12.20 -4.26 4.99
C VAL A 167 11.13 -3.19 5.08
N ALA A 168 10.35 -3.01 4.02
CA ALA A 168 9.14 -2.19 4.05
C ALA A 168 7.92 -3.00 3.61
N VAL A 169 6.83 -2.91 4.38
CA VAL A 169 5.61 -3.69 4.14
C VAL A 169 4.52 -2.80 3.57
N PHE A 170 3.93 -3.23 2.46
CA PHE A 170 2.82 -2.56 1.78
C PHE A 170 1.66 -3.52 1.54
N GLY A 171 0.43 -3.01 1.60
CA GLY A 171 -0.76 -3.80 1.33
C GLY A 171 -0.97 -4.06 -0.17
N GLU A 172 -1.33 -5.29 -0.54
CA GLU A 172 -1.71 -5.65 -1.93
C GLU A 172 -2.97 -4.94 -2.40
N LYS A 173 -3.79 -4.39 -1.51
CA LYS A 173 -4.96 -3.60 -1.87
C LYS A 173 -4.60 -2.44 -2.81
N ASP A 174 -3.50 -1.77 -2.57
CA ASP A 174 -2.97 -0.68 -3.39
C ASP A 174 -1.94 -1.23 -4.39
N PHE A 175 -2.37 -2.20 -5.22
CA PHE A 175 -1.51 -3.04 -6.05
C PHE A 175 -0.65 -2.23 -7.03
N GLN A 176 -1.21 -1.21 -7.66
CA GLN A 176 -0.44 -0.33 -8.54
C GLN A 176 0.64 0.42 -7.76
N GLN A 177 0.32 0.95 -6.58
CA GLN A 177 1.30 1.58 -5.69
C GLN A 177 2.43 0.62 -5.33
N LEU A 178 2.10 -0.61 -4.94
CA LEU A 178 3.07 -1.65 -4.61
C LEU A 178 4.01 -1.95 -5.80
N THR A 179 3.45 -2.05 -7.01
CA THR A 179 4.22 -2.28 -8.24
C THR A 179 5.16 -1.12 -8.55
N ILE A 180 4.67 0.12 -8.42
CA ILE A 180 5.46 1.34 -8.62
C ILE A 180 6.60 1.44 -7.60
N ILE A 181 6.33 1.17 -6.32
CA ILE A 181 7.35 1.22 -5.27
C ILE A 181 8.43 0.15 -5.50
N ARG A 182 8.06 -1.06 -5.89
CA ARG A 182 9.03 -2.10 -6.26
C ARG A 182 9.91 -1.67 -7.42
N ARG A 183 9.33 -1.05 -8.43
CA ARG A 183 10.07 -0.52 -9.57
C ARG A 183 11.03 0.59 -9.14
N MET A 184 10.58 1.55 -8.35
CA MET A 184 11.42 2.62 -7.78
C MET A 184 12.60 2.06 -6.98
N VAL A 185 12.36 1.09 -6.10
CA VAL A 185 13.41 0.46 -5.29
C VAL A 185 14.47 -0.20 -6.17
N THR A 186 14.03 -0.92 -7.21
CA THR A 186 14.95 -1.57 -8.15
C THR A 186 15.75 -0.56 -8.95
N ASP A 187 15.10 0.43 -9.55
CA ASP A 187 15.73 1.42 -10.43
C ASP A 187 16.70 2.33 -9.69
N LEU A 188 16.38 2.69 -8.43
CA LEU A 188 17.24 3.51 -7.59
C LEU A 188 18.23 2.70 -6.72
N CYS A 189 18.32 1.37 -6.94
CA CYS A 189 19.21 0.47 -6.19
C CYS A 189 19.09 0.61 -4.67
N MET A 190 17.87 0.84 -4.17
CA MET A 190 17.63 1.01 -2.73
C MET A 190 17.79 -0.32 -1.99
N PRO A 191 18.56 -0.39 -0.89
CA PRO A 191 18.81 -1.63 -0.17
C PRO A 191 17.66 -1.98 0.80
N VAL A 192 16.42 -2.01 0.29
CA VAL A 192 15.20 -2.32 1.06
C VAL A 192 14.41 -3.44 0.38
N GLU A 193 14.01 -4.43 1.16
CA GLU A 193 13.12 -5.50 0.69
C GLU A 193 11.67 -5.04 0.75
N ILE A 194 10.92 -5.17 -0.34
CA ILE A 194 9.48 -4.80 -0.38
C ILE A 194 8.62 -6.04 -0.22
N VAL A 195 7.98 -6.14 0.93
CA VAL A 195 7.05 -7.22 1.29
C VAL A 195 5.61 -6.80 1.02
N ALA A 196 4.86 -7.66 0.33
CA ALA A 196 3.43 -7.49 0.11
C ALA A 196 2.64 -8.19 1.22
N ALA A 197 1.67 -7.51 1.81
CA ALA A 197 0.72 -8.11 2.74
C ALA A 197 -0.66 -8.24 2.08
N PRO A 198 -1.36 -9.38 2.26
CA PRO A 198 -2.66 -9.61 1.66
C PRO A 198 -3.70 -8.55 2.03
N THR A 199 -4.64 -8.31 1.12
CA THR A 199 -5.77 -7.41 1.36
C THR A 199 -6.66 -7.96 2.47
N VAL A 200 -6.85 -7.21 3.55
CA VAL A 200 -7.83 -7.53 4.60
C VAL A 200 -9.21 -7.04 4.17
N ARG A 201 -10.21 -7.90 4.36
CA ARG A 201 -11.58 -7.66 3.95
C ARG A 201 -12.54 -7.77 5.11
N ASP A 202 -13.65 -7.05 5.04
CA ASP A 202 -14.81 -7.30 5.88
C ASP A 202 -15.44 -8.67 5.56
N THR A 203 -16.32 -9.17 6.41
CA THR A 203 -16.97 -10.49 6.26
C THR A 203 -17.78 -10.65 4.97
N ASP A 204 -18.20 -9.55 4.35
CA ASP A 204 -18.92 -9.50 3.08
C ASP A 204 -18.02 -9.35 1.85
N GLY A 205 -16.70 -9.32 2.06
CA GLY A 205 -15.68 -9.26 1.03
C GLY A 205 -15.18 -7.85 0.70
N LEU A 206 -15.80 -6.78 1.21
CA LEU A 206 -15.34 -5.42 0.96
C LEU A 206 -13.91 -5.23 1.52
N ALA A 207 -13.00 -4.75 0.69
CA ALA A 207 -11.65 -4.41 1.13
C ALA A 207 -11.68 -3.29 2.18
N MET A 208 -10.98 -3.47 3.30
CA MET A 208 -10.91 -2.44 4.33
C MET A 208 -10.20 -1.18 3.82
N SER A 209 -10.81 -0.03 4.06
CA SER A 209 -10.30 1.27 3.65
C SER A 209 -10.77 2.37 4.58
N SER A 210 -9.90 3.35 4.85
CA SER A 210 -10.28 4.57 5.57
C SER A 210 -11.42 5.33 4.88
N ARG A 211 -11.60 5.17 3.56
CA ARG A 211 -12.68 5.79 2.79
C ARG A 211 -14.02 5.08 2.91
N ASN A 212 -14.09 3.86 3.47
CA ASN A 212 -15.36 3.17 3.69
C ASN A 212 -16.29 3.93 4.64
N GLN A 213 -15.75 4.76 5.55
CA GLN A 213 -16.52 5.63 6.44
C GLN A 213 -17.32 6.73 5.72
N TYR A 214 -17.03 7.01 4.44
CA TYR A 214 -17.78 8.00 3.65
C TYR A 214 -19.05 7.43 3.01
N LEU A 215 -19.23 6.09 3.08
CA LEU A 215 -20.40 5.41 2.54
C LEU A 215 -21.60 5.59 3.46
N THR A 216 -22.76 5.89 2.88
CA THR A 216 -24.05 5.76 3.58
C THR A 216 -24.36 4.27 3.84
N GLU A 217 -25.34 3.97 4.67
CA GLU A 217 -25.74 2.58 4.93
C GLU A 217 -26.15 1.84 3.65
N GLU A 218 -26.91 2.52 2.77
CA GLU A 218 -27.28 1.96 1.47
C GLU A 218 -26.08 1.70 0.56
N GLU A 219 -25.13 2.65 0.50
CA GLU A 219 -23.91 2.51 -0.27
C GLU A 219 -23.04 1.40 0.30
N ARG A 220 -22.91 1.33 1.64
CA ARG A 220 -22.16 0.27 2.31
C ARG A 220 -22.73 -1.13 2.02
N ALA A 221 -24.04 -1.27 1.97
CA ALA A 221 -24.71 -2.54 1.61
C ALA A 221 -24.42 -2.95 0.15
N ARG A 222 -24.24 -1.99 -0.76
CA ARG A 222 -23.89 -2.23 -2.18
C ARG A 222 -22.40 -2.40 -2.43
N ALA A 223 -21.54 -1.81 -1.61
CA ALA A 223 -20.09 -1.78 -1.81
C ALA A 223 -19.45 -3.17 -2.07
N PRO A 224 -19.90 -4.30 -1.47
CA PRO A 224 -19.36 -5.63 -1.74
C PRO A 224 -19.53 -6.13 -3.18
N VAL A 225 -20.38 -5.48 -3.98
CA VAL A 225 -20.50 -5.79 -5.42
C VAL A 225 -19.15 -5.63 -6.13
N LEU A 226 -18.34 -4.64 -5.72
CA LEU A 226 -17.01 -4.43 -6.28
C LEU A 226 -16.16 -5.72 -6.20
N TYR A 227 -16.08 -6.33 -5.02
CA TYR A 227 -15.33 -7.57 -4.82
C TYR A 227 -15.94 -8.76 -5.57
N ARG A 228 -17.26 -8.90 -5.57
CA ARG A 228 -17.95 -9.99 -6.31
C ARG A 228 -17.70 -9.89 -7.82
N THR A 229 -17.67 -8.68 -8.37
CA THR A 229 -17.36 -8.48 -9.79
C THR A 229 -15.91 -8.88 -10.13
N LEU A 230 -14.96 -8.57 -9.24
CA LEU A 230 -13.58 -9.03 -9.38
C LEU A 230 -13.46 -10.56 -9.32
N LEU A 231 -14.15 -11.19 -8.36
CA LEU A 231 -14.17 -12.66 -8.23
C LEU A 231 -14.70 -13.35 -9.48
N GLU A 232 -15.78 -12.82 -10.06
CA GLU A 232 -16.34 -13.40 -11.30
C GLU A 232 -15.37 -13.28 -12.47
N ALA A 233 -14.71 -12.13 -12.63
CA ALA A 233 -13.70 -11.98 -13.67
C ALA A 233 -12.51 -12.93 -13.47
N VAL A 234 -12.01 -13.06 -12.24
CA VAL A 234 -10.93 -14.01 -11.91
C VAL A 234 -11.35 -15.45 -12.21
N ARG A 235 -12.55 -15.87 -11.80
CA ARG A 235 -13.07 -17.20 -12.07
C ARG A 235 -13.11 -17.50 -13.59
N ARG A 236 -13.58 -16.57 -14.40
CA ARG A 236 -13.64 -16.70 -15.87
C ARG A 236 -12.24 -16.80 -16.47
N LEU A 237 -11.29 -15.98 -16.01
CA LEU A 237 -9.88 -16.05 -16.42
C LEU A 237 -9.26 -17.43 -16.10
N GLU A 238 -9.49 -17.95 -14.90
CA GLU A 238 -8.96 -19.24 -14.44
C GLU A 238 -9.60 -20.43 -15.16
N THR A 239 -10.82 -20.27 -15.70
CA THR A 239 -11.48 -21.26 -16.56
C THR A 239 -11.08 -21.14 -18.03
N GLY A 240 -10.17 -20.24 -18.37
CA GLY A 240 -9.53 -20.17 -19.70
C GLY A 240 -10.10 -19.11 -20.63
N GLU A 241 -11.01 -18.24 -20.17
CA GLU A 241 -11.50 -17.14 -21.00
C GLU A 241 -10.38 -16.14 -21.32
N ASP A 242 -10.25 -15.75 -22.58
CA ASP A 242 -9.18 -14.89 -23.08
C ASP A 242 -9.65 -13.65 -23.85
N ASP A 243 -10.94 -13.42 -23.95
CA ASP A 243 -11.47 -12.14 -24.39
C ASP A 243 -11.42 -11.14 -23.21
N PHE A 244 -10.20 -10.66 -22.92
CA PHE A 244 -9.96 -9.71 -21.85
C PHE A 244 -10.81 -8.44 -21.98
N ALA A 245 -11.01 -7.98 -23.22
CA ALA A 245 -11.82 -6.79 -23.49
C ALA A 245 -13.31 -7.03 -23.16
N ALA A 246 -13.85 -8.22 -23.45
CA ALA A 246 -15.21 -8.56 -23.04
C ALA A 246 -15.33 -8.63 -21.53
N LEU A 247 -14.36 -9.26 -20.83
CA LEU A 247 -14.33 -9.31 -19.36
C LEU A 247 -14.28 -7.91 -18.72
N GLU A 248 -13.46 -7.00 -19.25
CA GLU A 248 -13.38 -5.61 -18.78
C GLU A 248 -14.71 -4.86 -19.00
N ARG A 249 -15.37 -5.04 -20.16
CA ARG A 249 -16.69 -4.46 -20.43
C ARG A 249 -17.78 -5.01 -19.51
N ASP A 250 -17.80 -6.32 -19.28
CA ASP A 250 -18.77 -6.98 -18.40
C ASP A 250 -18.62 -6.53 -16.96
N GLY A 251 -17.38 -6.46 -16.45
CA GLY A 251 -17.08 -5.95 -15.12
C GLY A 251 -17.52 -4.48 -14.95
N THR A 252 -17.20 -3.64 -15.94
CA THR A 252 -17.63 -2.24 -15.95
C THR A 252 -19.15 -2.12 -15.92
N ARG A 253 -19.87 -2.90 -16.75
CA ARG A 253 -21.34 -2.92 -16.79
C ARG A 253 -21.93 -3.34 -15.45
N ALA A 254 -21.44 -4.42 -14.84
CA ALA A 254 -21.91 -4.90 -13.55
C ALA A 254 -21.77 -3.84 -12.43
N LEU A 255 -20.67 -3.09 -12.43
CA LEU A 255 -20.48 -1.98 -11.50
C LEU A 255 -21.44 -0.83 -11.76
N LEU A 256 -21.68 -0.46 -13.02
CA LEU A 256 -22.65 0.59 -13.38
C LEU A 256 -24.07 0.21 -12.94
N GLU A 257 -24.51 -1.03 -13.19
CA GLU A 257 -25.82 -1.56 -12.79
C GLU A 257 -26.01 -1.56 -11.27
N ALA A 258 -24.91 -1.73 -10.52
CA ALA A 258 -24.91 -1.64 -9.06
C ALA A 258 -24.82 -0.19 -8.52
N GLY A 259 -24.85 0.81 -9.41
CA GLY A 259 -24.86 2.22 -9.05
C GLY A 259 -23.47 2.83 -8.76
N PHE A 260 -22.39 2.14 -9.14
CA PHE A 260 -21.05 2.71 -9.13
C PHE A 260 -20.82 3.59 -10.37
N ARG A 261 -19.81 4.43 -10.29
CA ARG A 261 -19.21 5.15 -11.43
C ARG A 261 -17.76 4.68 -11.57
N PRO A 262 -17.50 3.64 -12.40
CA PRO A 262 -16.14 3.13 -12.60
C PRO A 262 -15.25 4.17 -13.27
N ASP A 263 -14.05 4.36 -12.74
CA ASP A 263 -12.96 5.00 -13.46
C ASP A 263 -12.38 4.00 -14.46
N TYR A 264 -12.17 2.76 -13.99
CA TYR A 264 -11.75 1.63 -14.82
C TYR A 264 -12.12 0.29 -14.17
N PHE A 265 -12.23 -0.75 -15.01
CA PHE A 265 -12.14 -2.17 -14.66
C PHE A 265 -11.15 -2.78 -15.66
N ALA A 266 -10.01 -3.26 -15.20
CA ALA A 266 -8.89 -3.57 -16.07
C ALA A 266 -8.22 -4.89 -15.70
N ILE A 267 -7.78 -5.64 -16.71
CA ILE A 267 -7.00 -6.86 -16.59
C ILE A 267 -5.58 -6.57 -17.07
N ARG A 268 -4.58 -6.82 -16.23
CA ARG A 268 -3.17 -6.51 -16.50
C ARG A 268 -2.28 -7.67 -16.07
N ARG A 269 -1.05 -7.70 -16.60
CA ARG A 269 -0.02 -8.59 -16.06
C ARG A 269 0.34 -8.16 -14.64
N ALA A 270 0.44 -9.11 -13.71
CA ALA A 270 0.73 -8.80 -12.31
C ALA A 270 2.16 -8.30 -12.08
N CYS A 271 3.09 -8.60 -12.98
CA CYS A 271 4.50 -8.21 -12.82
C CYS A 271 4.79 -6.74 -13.12
N ASP A 272 4.10 -6.14 -14.09
CA ASP A 272 4.44 -4.83 -14.64
C ASP A 272 3.22 -3.99 -15.07
N LEU A 273 2.00 -4.47 -14.81
CA LEU A 273 0.74 -3.83 -15.21
C LEU A 273 0.58 -3.60 -16.73
N GLY A 274 1.39 -4.25 -17.54
CA GLY A 274 1.25 -4.24 -18.99
C GLY A 274 0.03 -5.01 -19.48
N ALA A 275 -0.27 -4.89 -20.78
CA ALA A 275 -1.37 -5.60 -21.41
C ALA A 275 -1.28 -7.12 -21.19
N PRO A 276 -2.40 -7.82 -20.93
CA PRO A 276 -2.38 -9.26 -20.75
C PRO A 276 -2.03 -9.99 -22.06
N HIS A 277 -1.45 -11.19 -21.94
CA HIS A 277 -1.18 -12.07 -23.09
C HIS A 277 -1.96 -13.36 -22.95
N ALA A 278 -2.37 -13.93 -24.11
CA ALA A 278 -3.02 -15.24 -24.13
C ALA A 278 -2.12 -16.40 -23.68
N ALA A 279 -0.79 -16.23 -23.75
CA ALA A 279 0.21 -17.27 -23.45
C ALA A 279 0.31 -17.69 -21.97
N GLY A 280 -0.57 -17.18 -21.10
CA GLY A 280 -0.58 -17.51 -19.68
C GLY A 280 0.31 -16.59 -18.83
N GLY A 281 0.25 -16.79 -17.50
CA GLY A 281 1.01 -16.02 -16.52
C GLY A 281 0.13 -15.52 -15.36
N ARG A 282 0.74 -14.78 -14.43
CA ARG A 282 -0.02 -14.15 -13.35
C ARG A 282 -0.66 -12.87 -13.86
N LEU A 283 -1.97 -12.83 -13.81
CA LEU A 283 -2.77 -11.64 -14.11
C LEU A 283 -3.28 -10.99 -12.83
N VAL A 284 -3.65 -9.73 -12.93
CA VAL A 284 -4.35 -9.00 -11.88
C VAL A 284 -5.53 -8.28 -12.51
N VAL A 285 -6.70 -8.44 -11.90
CA VAL A 285 -7.90 -7.67 -12.21
C VAL A 285 -7.98 -6.53 -11.22
N LEU A 286 -7.98 -5.30 -11.71
CA LEU A 286 -8.00 -4.09 -10.87
C LEU A 286 -9.20 -3.23 -11.22
N THR A 287 -9.74 -2.57 -10.22
CA THR A 287 -10.80 -1.59 -10.44
C THR A 287 -10.66 -0.40 -9.51
N ALA A 288 -11.12 0.74 -10.01
CA ALA A 288 -11.40 1.91 -9.22
C ALA A 288 -12.78 2.43 -9.62
N ALA A 289 -13.63 2.65 -8.63
CA ALA A 289 -14.99 3.10 -8.88
C ALA A 289 -15.48 4.01 -7.74
N ARG A 290 -16.27 5.01 -8.09
CA ARG A 290 -16.95 5.87 -7.10
C ARG A 290 -18.30 5.28 -6.75
N LEU A 291 -18.57 5.23 -5.44
CA LEU A 291 -19.89 4.96 -4.88
C LEU A 291 -20.22 6.11 -3.92
N GLY A 292 -21.21 6.92 -4.29
CA GLY A 292 -21.44 8.19 -3.62
C GLY A 292 -20.20 9.08 -3.61
N ARG A 293 -19.76 9.46 -2.42
CA ARG A 293 -18.57 10.30 -2.21
C ARG A 293 -17.27 9.48 -2.14
N ALA A 294 -17.36 8.18 -1.88
CA ALA A 294 -16.19 7.33 -1.73
C ALA A 294 -15.65 6.88 -3.10
N ARG A 295 -14.34 7.03 -3.32
CA ARG A 295 -13.60 6.35 -4.37
C ARG A 295 -13.01 5.07 -3.81
N LEU A 296 -13.55 3.94 -4.22
CA LEU A 296 -13.11 2.62 -3.79
C LEU A 296 -12.16 2.02 -4.82
N ILE A 297 -11.13 1.35 -4.35
CA ILE A 297 -10.22 0.56 -5.17
C ILE A 297 -10.14 -0.85 -4.62
N ASP A 298 -9.98 -1.81 -5.51
CA ASP A 298 -9.75 -3.20 -5.15
C ASP A 298 -9.08 -3.94 -6.31
N ASN A 299 -8.52 -5.10 -6.02
CA ASN A 299 -7.93 -5.97 -7.02
C ASN A 299 -7.93 -7.43 -6.55
N LEU A 300 -7.82 -8.34 -7.53
CA LEU A 300 -7.58 -9.76 -7.31
C LEU A 300 -6.61 -10.29 -8.36
N GLN A 301 -5.71 -11.17 -7.94
CA GLN A 301 -4.80 -11.86 -8.86
C GLN A 301 -5.44 -13.17 -9.36
N ALA A 302 -5.23 -13.47 -10.63
CA ALA A 302 -5.61 -14.73 -11.29
C ALA A 302 -4.36 -15.48 -11.74
N ARG A 303 -4.41 -16.81 -11.65
CA ARG A 303 -3.39 -17.71 -12.24
C ARG A 303 -3.97 -18.36 -13.48
N ARG A 304 -3.23 -18.26 -14.56
CA ARG A 304 -3.62 -18.83 -15.84
C ARG A 304 -2.57 -19.80 -16.36
#